data_1fa98b1709c1b6c0ae29addf49e3a317
#
_entry.id   1fa98b1709c1b6c0ae29addf49e3a317
#
_cell.length_a   1.000
_cell.length_b   1.000
_cell.length_c   1.000
_cell.angle_alpha   90.00
_cell.angle_beta   90.00
_cell.angle_gamma   90.00
#
_symmetry.space_group_name_H-M   'P 1'
#
loop_
_entity.id
_entity.type
_entity.pdbx_description
1 polymer ?
#
loop_
_entity_poly.entity_id
_entity_poly.type
_entity_poly.pdbx_seq_one_letter_code
_entity_poly.pdbx_strand_id
1 'polypeptide(L)'
;MSLSGKSKDNSNLPWVEKYRPERLEDLVAHEKIINIITTMIDSDNLPHLLLYGPPGTGKTSTIVAAAKRMYGASKYSSMTLELNASDARGINVVRNEIKEFAGTQQLFSRGVKLIILDEADAMTSDAQFALRRVIEKYTKNARFCLICNYVSKIIPALQSRCTRFRFAPLRPNQIRGRLEEIAKEERVPITKDGVEAILDLSGGDMRRVLNLLQSTAMSLSATSSGMEIDGNGDGDGDGGDGNSNSNAHVNETAVYTTSGSPLPKDIDEILASLLNDTFRDSCHKISDMCTANGYALADVLKLLAVKLCSMKGLDSIPLGRLLDGMSQVECRLAMSGIEEKIQTASLVGVFVETREQLEIK
;
A
#
# COMPACT_ATOMS: atom_id res chain seq x y z
N MET A 1 -22.41 29.21 1.71
CA MET A 1 -22.31 29.43 3.16
C MET A 1 -21.26 28.47 3.70
N SER A 2 -20.30 29.00 4.42
CA SER A 2 -18.97 28.51 4.72
C SER A 2 -18.94 27.15 5.45
N LEU A 3 -18.15 26.23 4.91
CA LEU A 3 -17.68 25.02 5.58
C LEU A 3 -16.40 25.39 6.37
N SER A 4 -16.58 25.94 7.56
CA SER A 4 -15.48 26.19 8.50
C SER A 4 -15.72 25.37 9.74
N GLY A 5 -14.90 24.34 9.93
CA GLY A 5 -14.93 23.49 11.12
C GLY A 5 -13.87 22.40 11.14
N LYS A 6 -12.72 22.60 10.47
CA LYS A 6 -11.54 21.75 10.72
C LYS A 6 -10.76 22.36 11.90
N SER A 7 -10.70 21.65 13.01
CA SER A 7 -9.93 22.02 14.20
C SER A 7 -8.44 22.16 13.83
N LYS A 8 -7.79 23.16 14.43
CA LYS A 8 -6.40 23.57 14.20
C LYS A 8 -5.32 22.53 14.59
N ASP A 9 -5.70 21.34 15.05
CA ASP A 9 -4.77 20.30 15.53
C ASP A 9 -4.25 19.32 14.45
N ASN A 10 -4.70 19.41 13.20
CA ASN A 10 -4.36 18.43 12.15
C ASN A 10 -3.08 18.78 11.35
N SER A 11 -2.38 19.85 11.66
CA SER A 11 -1.21 20.29 10.86
C SER A 11 0.00 19.35 10.92
N ASN A 12 0.16 18.61 12.03
CA ASN A 12 1.31 17.74 12.27
C ASN A 12 1.02 16.24 12.09
N LEU A 13 -0.20 15.88 11.65
CA LEU A 13 -0.52 14.48 11.41
C LEU A 13 0.10 13.99 10.08
N PRO A 14 0.57 12.73 10.02
CA PRO A 14 0.94 12.11 8.75
C PRO A 14 -0.24 12.19 7.76
N TRP A 15 0.04 12.41 6.49
CA TRP A 15 -1.02 12.59 5.49
C TRP A 15 -1.94 11.38 5.35
N VAL A 16 -1.45 10.19 5.63
CA VAL A 16 -2.26 8.95 5.66
C VAL A 16 -3.42 9.06 6.67
N GLU A 17 -3.19 9.67 7.83
CA GLU A 17 -4.24 9.86 8.85
C GLU A 17 -5.01 11.18 8.62
N LYS A 18 -4.34 12.26 8.17
CA LYS A 18 -4.98 13.54 7.87
C LYS A 18 -6.05 13.43 6.79
N TYR A 19 -5.79 12.59 5.75
CA TYR A 19 -6.67 12.40 4.59
C TYR A 19 -7.46 11.09 4.67
N ARG A 20 -7.52 10.46 5.83
CA ARG A 20 -8.34 9.27 6.04
C ARG A 20 -9.81 9.60 5.85
N PRO A 21 -10.54 8.89 4.97
CA PRO A 21 -11.95 9.13 4.72
C PRO A 21 -12.78 9.05 6.00
N GLU A 22 -13.56 10.09 6.30
CA GLU A 22 -14.45 10.14 7.45
C GLU A 22 -15.90 9.83 7.10
N ARG A 23 -16.30 10.08 5.86
CA ARG A 23 -17.64 9.84 5.32
C ARG A 23 -17.60 8.80 4.20
N LEU A 24 -18.73 8.16 3.95
CA LEU A 24 -18.85 7.19 2.85
C LEU A 24 -18.67 7.83 1.47
N GLU A 25 -19.01 9.12 1.35
CA GLU A 25 -18.87 9.89 0.13
C GLU A 25 -17.39 10.23 -0.20
N ASP A 26 -16.52 10.27 0.81
CA ASP A 26 -15.09 10.55 0.65
C ASP A 26 -14.30 9.32 0.14
N LEU A 27 -14.95 8.17 0.03
CA LEU A 27 -14.31 6.94 -0.42
C LEU A 27 -14.20 6.93 -1.95
N VAL A 28 -12.98 6.80 -2.43
CA VAL A 28 -12.61 6.91 -3.84
C VAL A 28 -13.09 5.74 -4.70
N ALA A 29 -13.40 4.60 -4.06
CA ALA A 29 -13.66 3.35 -4.80
C ALA A 29 -14.71 2.47 -4.11
N HIS A 30 -15.09 1.39 -4.81
CA HIS A 30 -16.01 0.37 -4.31
C HIS A 30 -17.45 0.85 -4.10
N GLU A 31 -17.93 1.79 -4.92
CA GLU A 31 -19.29 2.36 -4.84
C GLU A 31 -20.39 1.29 -4.67
N LYS A 32 -20.28 0.17 -5.39
CA LYS A 32 -21.26 -0.93 -5.26
C LYS A 32 -21.29 -1.52 -3.84
N ILE A 33 -20.12 -1.71 -3.22
CA ILE A 33 -20.02 -2.23 -1.85
C ILE A 33 -20.56 -1.20 -0.86
N ILE A 34 -20.19 0.06 -1.05
CA ILE A 34 -20.63 1.19 -0.22
C ILE A 34 -22.17 1.30 -0.29
N ASN A 35 -22.75 1.26 -1.48
CA ASN A 35 -24.20 1.32 -1.68
C ASN A 35 -24.93 0.15 -1.00
N ILE A 36 -24.39 -1.07 -1.11
CA ILE A 36 -24.97 -2.24 -0.45
C ILE A 36 -24.93 -2.09 1.07
N ILE A 37 -23.77 -1.70 1.64
CA ILE A 37 -23.63 -1.48 3.08
C ILE A 37 -24.55 -0.36 3.55
N THR A 38 -24.65 0.72 2.80
CA THR A 38 -25.58 1.83 3.07
C THR A 38 -27.02 1.36 3.10
N THR A 39 -27.46 0.59 2.10
CA THR A 39 -28.82 0.04 2.07
C THR A 39 -29.12 -0.88 3.24
N MET A 40 -28.14 -1.70 3.65
CA MET A 40 -28.27 -2.56 4.84
C MET A 40 -28.40 -1.75 6.15
N ILE A 41 -27.68 -0.63 6.24
CA ILE A 41 -27.76 0.29 7.37
C ILE A 41 -29.13 0.99 7.39
N ASP A 42 -29.55 1.55 6.27
CA ASP A 42 -30.79 2.31 6.16
C ASP A 42 -32.03 1.42 6.38
N SER A 43 -31.92 0.10 6.11
CA SER A 43 -32.95 -0.91 6.41
C SER A 43 -32.87 -1.52 7.82
N ASP A 44 -31.97 -1.04 8.69
CA ASP A 44 -31.68 -1.59 10.03
C ASP A 44 -31.44 -3.12 10.05
N ASN A 45 -30.92 -3.65 8.94
CA ASN A 45 -30.69 -5.08 8.75
C ASN A 45 -29.22 -5.40 8.39
N LEU A 46 -28.29 -4.87 9.20
CA LEU A 46 -26.88 -5.12 9.03
C LEU A 46 -26.52 -6.54 9.48
N PRO A 47 -25.99 -7.43 8.61
CA PRO A 47 -25.47 -8.73 8.99
C PRO A 47 -24.07 -8.63 9.63
N HIS A 48 -23.49 -9.76 10.05
CA HIS A 48 -22.06 -9.80 10.30
C HIS A 48 -21.30 -9.64 8.97
N LEU A 49 -20.24 -8.87 8.97
CA LEU A 49 -19.47 -8.51 7.78
C LEU A 49 -18.06 -9.12 7.82
N LEU A 50 -17.56 -9.50 6.66
CA LEU A 50 -16.16 -9.85 6.46
C LEU A 50 -15.62 -9.05 5.26
N LEU A 51 -14.82 -8.02 5.56
CA LEU A 51 -14.17 -7.18 4.55
C LEU A 51 -12.76 -7.71 4.31
N TYR A 52 -12.44 -8.07 3.07
CA TYR A 52 -11.14 -8.64 2.75
C TYR A 52 -10.55 -8.09 1.45
N GLY A 53 -9.22 -8.10 1.34
CA GLY A 53 -8.49 -7.60 0.18
C GLY A 53 -7.17 -6.92 0.56
N PRO A 54 -6.37 -6.46 -0.42
CA PRO A 54 -5.06 -5.88 -0.17
C PRO A 54 -5.11 -4.63 0.72
N PRO A 55 -3.97 -4.26 1.34
CA PRO A 55 -3.89 -3.06 2.18
C PRO A 55 -4.21 -1.78 1.39
N GLY A 56 -4.53 -0.69 2.10
CA GLY A 56 -4.77 0.63 1.51
C GLY A 56 -5.99 0.78 0.61
N THR A 57 -6.88 -0.22 0.54
CA THR A 57 -8.09 -0.20 -0.30
C THR A 57 -9.33 0.40 0.37
N GLY A 58 -9.20 0.87 1.62
CA GLY A 58 -10.28 1.56 2.33
C GLY A 58 -11.18 0.69 3.19
N LYS A 59 -10.86 -0.60 3.45
CA LYS A 59 -11.69 -1.53 4.25
C LYS A 59 -12.11 -0.96 5.61
N THR A 60 -11.13 -0.56 6.42
CA THR A 60 -11.36 -0.02 7.75
C THR A 60 -12.08 1.32 7.71
N SER A 61 -11.67 2.21 6.78
CA SER A 61 -12.32 3.50 6.59
C SER A 61 -13.80 3.37 6.21
N THR A 62 -14.15 2.37 5.37
CA THR A 62 -15.54 2.12 4.96
C THR A 62 -16.42 1.76 6.16
N ILE A 63 -16.00 0.83 7.00
CA ILE A 63 -16.85 0.42 8.14
C ILE A 63 -16.90 1.49 9.24
N VAL A 64 -15.82 2.23 9.46
CA VAL A 64 -15.80 3.35 10.39
C VAL A 64 -16.74 4.47 9.91
N ALA A 65 -16.69 4.84 8.65
CA ALA A 65 -17.61 5.81 8.06
C ALA A 65 -19.07 5.32 8.10
N ALA A 66 -19.30 4.03 7.84
CA ALA A 66 -20.61 3.39 7.96
C ALA A 66 -21.14 3.45 9.39
N ALA A 67 -20.30 3.17 10.38
CA ALA A 67 -20.65 3.25 11.81
C ALA A 67 -20.95 4.70 12.24
N LYS A 68 -20.16 5.67 11.80
CA LYS A 68 -20.43 7.10 12.04
C LYS A 68 -21.77 7.53 11.44
N ARG A 69 -22.14 7.04 10.25
CA ARG A 69 -23.45 7.27 9.64
C ARG A 69 -24.58 6.64 10.45
N MET A 70 -24.40 5.40 10.94
CA MET A 70 -25.42 4.62 11.66
C MET A 70 -25.74 5.19 13.04
N TYR A 71 -24.73 5.62 13.79
CA TYR A 71 -24.89 6.05 15.18
C TYR A 71 -24.80 7.57 15.37
N GLY A 72 -24.25 8.29 14.39
CA GLY A 72 -23.91 9.71 14.54
C GLY A 72 -22.70 9.93 15.46
N ALA A 73 -22.10 11.09 15.40
CA ALA A 73 -20.85 11.39 16.13
C ALA A 73 -20.99 11.24 17.66
N SER A 74 -22.13 11.57 18.24
CA SER A 74 -22.37 11.54 19.70
C SER A 74 -22.47 10.12 20.27
N LYS A 75 -22.98 9.16 19.51
CA LYS A 75 -23.19 7.77 19.98
C LYS A 75 -22.15 6.80 19.47
N TYR A 76 -21.28 7.22 18.54
CA TYR A 76 -20.27 6.37 17.93
C TYR A 76 -19.44 5.62 18.97
N SER A 77 -18.81 6.33 19.90
CA SER A 77 -17.92 5.73 20.93
C SER A 77 -18.63 4.77 21.88
N SER A 78 -19.95 4.93 22.09
CA SER A 78 -20.72 4.05 22.98
C SER A 78 -21.30 2.82 22.27
N MET A 79 -21.46 2.89 20.95
CA MET A 79 -22.09 1.85 20.12
C MET A 79 -21.11 1.08 19.25
N THR A 80 -19.86 1.55 19.13
CA THR A 80 -18.82 0.92 18.30
C THR A 80 -17.62 0.57 19.19
N LEU A 81 -17.13 -0.66 19.05
CA LEU A 81 -15.88 -1.13 19.64
C LEU A 81 -14.92 -1.48 18.49
N GLU A 82 -13.79 -0.78 18.43
CA GLU A 82 -12.72 -1.05 17.47
C GLU A 82 -11.57 -1.75 18.19
N LEU A 83 -11.18 -2.92 17.72
CA LEU A 83 -10.06 -3.70 18.25
C LEU A 83 -9.16 -4.14 17.11
N ASN A 84 -7.86 -4.08 17.33
CA ASN A 84 -6.88 -4.73 16.46
C ASN A 84 -6.64 -6.15 16.96
N ALA A 85 -6.92 -7.15 16.11
CA ALA A 85 -6.78 -8.56 16.46
C ALA A 85 -5.30 -9.00 16.57
N SER A 86 -4.36 -8.20 16.08
CA SER A 86 -2.91 -8.41 16.22
C SER A 86 -2.34 -7.89 17.54
N ASP A 87 -3.16 -7.23 18.37
CA ASP A 87 -2.70 -6.62 19.62
C ASP A 87 -2.12 -7.67 20.57
N ALA A 88 -0.88 -7.45 20.99
CA ALA A 88 -0.09 -8.34 21.83
C ALA A 88 -0.64 -8.52 23.27
N ARG A 89 -1.66 -7.76 23.67
CA ARG A 89 -2.30 -7.87 25.00
C ARG A 89 -2.95 -9.23 25.26
N GLY A 90 -2.97 -10.10 24.25
CA GLY A 90 -3.44 -11.48 24.34
C GLY A 90 -4.92 -11.65 24.06
N ILE A 91 -5.21 -12.80 23.46
CA ILE A 91 -6.54 -13.19 23.01
C ILE A 91 -7.62 -13.15 24.08
N ASN A 92 -7.22 -13.36 25.36
CA ASN A 92 -8.14 -13.35 26.48
C ASN A 92 -8.63 -11.94 26.85
N VAL A 93 -7.78 -10.91 26.66
CA VAL A 93 -8.15 -9.51 26.88
C VAL A 93 -9.16 -9.07 25.83
N VAL A 94 -8.84 -9.25 24.55
CA VAL A 94 -9.75 -8.98 23.43
C VAL A 94 -11.07 -9.71 23.60
N ARG A 95 -11.03 -10.98 24.03
CA ARG A 95 -12.24 -11.77 24.27
C ARG A 95 -13.08 -11.24 25.44
N ASN A 96 -12.46 -10.75 26.48
CA ASN A 96 -13.18 -10.20 27.65
C ASN A 96 -13.78 -8.82 27.32
N GLU A 97 -13.05 -7.95 26.65
CA GLU A 97 -13.56 -6.65 26.17
C GLU A 97 -14.76 -6.83 25.24
N ILE A 98 -14.68 -7.78 24.28
CA ILE A 98 -15.81 -8.09 23.40
C ILE A 98 -17.01 -8.59 24.19
N LYS A 99 -16.83 -9.47 25.18
CA LYS A 99 -17.93 -10.01 25.99
C LYS A 99 -18.59 -8.94 26.85
N GLU A 100 -17.80 -8.10 27.49
CA GLU A 100 -18.25 -6.99 28.29
C GLU A 100 -19.04 -6.01 27.44
N PHE A 101 -18.46 -5.56 26.32
CA PHE A 101 -19.13 -4.65 25.42
C PHE A 101 -20.42 -5.24 24.81
N ALA A 102 -20.40 -6.47 24.32
CA ALA A 102 -21.58 -7.12 23.73
C ALA A 102 -22.65 -7.49 24.80
N GLY A 103 -22.24 -7.72 26.05
CA GLY A 103 -23.13 -8.08 27.14
C GLY A 103 -23.88 -6.89 27.78
N THR A 104 -23.31 -5.68 27.71
CA THR A 104 -23.96 -4.49 28.23
C THR A 104 -25.13 -4.07 27.33
N GLN A 105 -26.35 -4.10 27.87
CA GLN A 105 -27.55 -3.55 27.23
C GLN A 105 -27.67 -2.07 27.56
N GLN A 106 -27.78 -1.24 26.55
CA GLN A 106 -28.09 0.18 26.75
C GLN A 106 -29.62 0.33 26.89
N LEU A 107 -30.07 0.72 28.06
CA LEU A 107 -31.49 0.88 28.40
C LEU A 107 -32.20 1.97 27.58
N PHE A 108 -31.44 2.90 27.00
CA PHE A 108 -31.98 4.08 26.29
C PHE A 108 -31.63 4.17 24.80
N SER A 109 -30.90 3.22 24.22
CA SER A 109 -30.56 3.20 22.80
C SER A 109 -31.20 2.01 22.10
N ARG A 110 -32.14 2.27 21.20
CA ARG A 110 -32.57 1.27 20.20
C ARG A 110 -31.49 1.15 19.15
N GLY A 111 -30.88 -0.02 19.02
CA GLY A 111 -29.88 -0.30 17.98
C GLY A 111 -28.93 -1.44 18.36
N VAL A 112 -28.34 -2.05 17.39
CA VAL A 112 -27.37 -3.13 17.53
C VAL A 112 -25.98 -2.51 17.66
N LYS A 113 -25.14 -2.99 18.59
CA LYS A 113 -23.75 -2.55 18.71
C LYS A 113 -22.89 -3.09 17.57
N LEU A 114 -21.87 -2.36 17.16
CA LEU A 114 -20.93 -2.79 16.13
C LEU A 114 -19.56 -3.06 16.75
N ILE A 115 -19.01 -4.24 16.49
CA ILE A 115 -17.68 -4.64 16.93
C ILE A 115 -16.84 -4.82 15.65
N ILE A 116 -15.80 -4.02 15.51
CA ILE A 116 -14.87 -4.03 14.40
C ILE A 116 -13.60 -4.72 14.88
N LEU A 117 -13.21 -5.80 14.20
CA LEU A 117 -11.97 -6.53 14.44
C LEU A 117 -11.08 -6.38 13.21
N ASP A 118 -10.10 -5.49 13.31
CA ASP A 118 -9.10 -5.30 12.24
C ASP A 118 -7.98 -6.34 12.37
N GLU A 119 -7.32 -6.65 11.26
CA GLU A 119 -6.26 -7.66 11.16
C GLU A 119 -6.67 -9.05 11.68
N ALA A 120 -7.92 -9.45 11.43
CA ALA A 120 -8.46 -10.73 11.92
C ALA A 120 -7.67 -11.96 11.42
N ASP A 121 -6.93 -11.84 10.33
CA ASP A 121 -6.02 -12.87 9.79
C ASP A 121 -4.72 -13.06 10.60
N ALA A 122 -4.44 -12.20 11.57
CA ALA A 122 -3.37 -12.38 12.55
C ALA A 122 -3.78 -13.29 13.73
N MET A 123 -5.08 -13.54 13.89
CA MET A 123 -5.60 -14.40 14.97
C MET A 123 -5.23 -15.86 14.76
N THR A 124 -4.86 -16.56 15.83
CA THR A 124 -4.71 -18.02 15.81
C THR A 124 -6.05 -18.72 15.55
N SER A 125 -6.01 -19.96 15.04
CA SER A 125 -7.20 -20.75 14.77
C SER A 125 -8.07 -20.94 16.02
N ASP A 126 -7.46 -21.17 17.19
CA ASP A 126 -8.19 -21.33 18.46
C ASP A 126 -8.93 -20.06 18.86
N ALA A 127 -8.33 -18.93 18.59
CA ALA A 127 -8.95 -17.63 18.80
C ALA A 127 -10.16 -17.43 17.91
N GLN A 128 -10.04 -17.76 16.68
CA GLN A 128 -11.13 -17.68 15.72
C GLN A 128 -12.28 -18.64 16.10
N PHE A 129 -11.99 -19.85 16.59
CA PHE A 129 -13.00 -20.76 17.12
C PHE A 129 -13.70 -20.19 18.37
N ALA A 130 -12.95 -19.53 19.26
CA ALA A 130 -13.53 -18.86 20.41
C ALA A 130 -14.41 -17.67 19.99
N LEU A 131 -13.95 -16.86 19.03
CA LEU A 131 -14.71 -15.74 18.46
C LEU A 131 -16.02 -16.20 17.82
N ARG A 132 -16.01 -17.31 17.11
CA ARG A 132 -17.22 -17.92 16.56
C ARG A 132 -18.29 -18.10 17.63
N ARG A 133 -17.93 -18.68 18.80
CA ARG A 133 -18.88 -18.88 19.90
C ARG A 133 -19.42 -17.56 20.47
N VAL A 134 -18.57 -16.53 20.51
CA VAL A 134 -18.97 -15.19 20.93
C VAL A 134 -19.97 -14.58 19.95
N ILE A 135 -19.70 -14.67 18.64
CA ILE A 135 -20.61 -14.20 17.60
C ILE A 135 -21.97 -14.88 17.74
N GLU A 136 -22.01 -16.22 17.85
CA GLU A 136 -23.25 -16.99 18.02
C GLU A 136 -24.04 -16.55 19.25
N LYS A 137 -23.37 -16.32 20.37
CA LYS A 137 -24.00 -15.93 21.62
C LYS A 137 -24.59 -14.51 21.57
N TYR A 138 -23.93 -13.57 20.98
CA TYR A 138 -24.27 -12.14 21.05
C TYR A 138 -24.89 -11.57 19.75
N THR A 139 -25.24 -12.41 18.77
CA THR A 139 -25.86 -11.99 17.50
C THR A 139 -27.12 -11.14 17.69
N LYS A 140 -27.86 -11.30 18.79
CA LYS A 140 -29.07 -10.50 19.06
C LYS A 140 -28.74 -9.04 19.40
N ASN A 141 -27.59 -8.77 20.02
CA ASN A 141 -27.23 -7.47 20.58
C ASN A 141 -26.09 -6.77 19.82
N ALA A 142 -25.29 -7.53 19.06
CA ALA A 142 -24.11 -7.01 18.40
C ALA A 142 -23.94 -7.55 16.98
N ARG A 143 -23.35 -6.72 16.11
CA ARG A 143 -22.86 -7.12 14.79
C ARG A 143 -21.34 -7.07 14.80
N PHE A 144 -20.74 -7.99 14.08
CA PHE A 144 -19.30 -8.11 13.97
C PHE A 144 -18.87 -7.78 12.55
N CYS A 145 -17.84 -6.95 12.42
CA CYS A 145 -17.16 -6.69 11.19
C CYS A 145 -15.73 -7.16 11.31
N LEU A 146 -15.39 -8.23 10.61
CA LEU A 146 -14.03 -8.77 10.53
C LEU A 146 -13.34 -8.15 9.32
N ILE A 147 -12.14 -7.64 9.51
CA ILE A 147 -11.31 -7.08 8.44
C ILE A 147 -10.03 -7.90 8.34
N CYS A 148 -9.68 -8.32 7.14
CA CYS A 148 -8.45 -9.08 6.90
C CYS A 148 -7.85 -8.76 5.53
N ASN A 149 -6.59 -9.07 5.35
CA ASN A 149 -5.96 -9.01 4.04
C ASN A 149 -6.12 -10.34 3.30
N TYR A 150 -5.98 -11.46 3.99
CA TYR A 150 -6.03 -12.81 3.42
C TYR A 150 -7.22 -13.60 3.97
N VAL A 151 -8.28 -13.75 3.16
CA VAL A 151 -9.47 -14.51 3.57
C VAL A 151 -9.17 -15.99 3.85
N SER A 152 -8.14 -16.56 3.20
CA SER A 152 -7.69 -17.94 3.41
C SER A 152 -7.23 -18.24 4.85
N LYS A 153 -6.79 -17.21 5.58
CA LYS A 153 -6.40 -17.33 6.99
C LYS A 153 -7.59 -17.31 7.97
N ILE A 154 -8.80 -17.01 7.48
CA ILE A 154 -10.02 -17.02 8.30
C ILE A 154 -10.68 -18.39 8.18
N ILE A 155 -11.02 -19.00 9.31
CA ILE A 155 -11.64 -20.32 9.33
C ILE A 155 -13.00 -20.32 8.61
N PRO A 156 -13.35 -21.38 7.86
CA PRO A 156 -14.63 -21.48 7.12
C PRO A 156 -15.86 -21.27 8.01
N ALA A 157 -15.78 -21.66 9.26
CA ALA A 157 -16.84 -21.51 10.24
C ALA A 157 -17.18 -20.02 10.59
N LEU A 158 -16.22 -19.09 10.48
CA LEU A 158 -16.47 -17.65 10.58
C LEU A 158 -16.94 -17.09 9.24
N GLN A 159 -16.30 -17.52 8.15
CA GLN A 159 -16.65 -17.04 6.81
C GLN A 159 -18.13 -17.31 6.47
N SER A 160 -18.67 -18.48 6.84
CA SER A 160 -20.06 -18.86 6.57
C SER A 160 -21.10 -18.04 7.34
N ARG A 161 -20.70 -17.34 8.39
CA ARG A 161 -21.57 -16.49 9.24
C ARG A 161 -21.56 -15.02 8.87
N CYS A 162 -20.65 -14.63 7.97
CA CYS A 162 -20.47 -13.25 7.57
C CYS A 162 -20.81 -13.03 6.09
N THR A 163 -21.41 -11.90 5.79
CA THR A 163 -21.51 -11.42 4.42
C THR A 163 -20.15 -10.91 3.99
N ARG A 164 -19.60 -11.48 2.89
CA ARG A 164 -18.24 -11.21 2.45
C ARG A 164 -18.21 -10.14 1.38
N PHE A 165 -17.34 -9.15 1.56
CA PHE A 165 -17.07 -8.09 0.58
C PHE A 165 -15.59 -8.06 0.24
N ARG A 166 -15.29 -8.22 -1.06
CA ARG A 166 -13.93 -8.17 -1.57
C ARG A 166 -13.58 -6.76 -2.02
N PHE A 167 -12.59 -6.18 -1.39
CA PHE A 167 -11.98 -4.93 -1.80
C PHE A 167 -10.82 -5.24 -2.77
N ALA A 168 -10.97 -4.84 -4.02
CA ALA A 168 -9.92 -4.99 -5.03
C ALA A 168 -8.88 -3.85 -4.89
N PRO A 169 -7.66 -3.99 -5.44
CA PRO A 169 -6.74 -2.86 -5.57
C PRO A 169 -7.41 -1.68 -6.26
N LEU A 170 -7.08 -0.48 -5.84
CA LEU A 170 -7.62 0.74 -6.44
C LEU A 170 -7.10 0.91 -7.87
N ARG A 171 -7.98 1.34 -8.77
CA ARG A 171 -7.57 1.60 -10.16
C ARG A 171 -6.82 2.94 -10.25
N PRO A 172 -5.82 3.08 -11.14
CA PRO A 172 -5.06 4.32 -11.30
C PRO A 172 -5.95 5.56 -11.48
N ASN A 173 -7.01 5.46 -12.28
CA ASN A 173 -7.93 6.57 -12.51
C ASN A 173 -8.68 7.02 -11.24
N GLN A 174 -8.94 6.11 -10.31
CA GLN A 174 -9.60 6.42 -9.04
C GLN A 174 -8.65 7.12 -8.09
N ILE A 175 -7.39 6.68 -8.04
CA ILE A 175 -6.35 7.26 -7.18
C ILE A 175 -5.94 8.65 -7.68
N ARG A 176 -5.78 8.83 -9.00
CA ARG A 176 -5.30 10.06 -9.64
C ARG A 176 -6.07 11.29 -9.16
N GLY A 177 -7.40 11.26 -9.24
CA GLY A 177 -8.21 12.40 -8.82
C GLY A 177 -7.96 12.79 -7.37
N ARG A 178 -7.91 11.80 -6.46
CA ARG A 178 -7.66 12.07 -5.04
C ARG A 178 -6.23 12.52 -4.76
N LEU A 179 -5.24 11.97 -5.47
CA LEU A 179 -3.85 12.39 -5.38
C LEU A 179 -3.68 13.87 -5.78
N GLU A 180 -4.28 14.26 -6.91
CA GLU A 180 -4.22 15.65 -7.40
C GLU A 180 -4.93 16.63 -6.46
N GLU A 181 -6.07 16.25 -5.87
CA GLU A 181 -6.75 17.05 -4.86
C GLU A 181 -5.87 17.31 -3.65
N ILE A 182 -5.25 16.24 -3.10
CA ILE A 182 -4.38 16.33 -1.93
C ILE A 182 -3.11 17.13 -2.25
N ALA A 183 -2.51 16.93 -3.42
CA ALA A 183 -1.35 17.72 -3.84
C ALA A 183 -1.68 19.23 -3.91
N LYS A 184 -2.89 19.60 -4.38
CA LYS A 184 -3.35 21.00 -4.37
C LYS A 184 -3.60 21.53 -2.96
N GLU A 185 -4.21 20.74 -2.07
CA GLU A 185 -4.46 21.15 -0.68
C GLU A 185 -3.15 21.39 0.09
N GLU A 186 -2.15 20.53 -0.13
CA GLU A 186 -0.83 20.64 0.50
C GLU A 186 0.13 21.59 -0.27
N ARG A 187 -0.33 22.16 -1.39
CA ARG A 187 0.45 23.08 -2.25
C ARG A 187 1.75 22.45 -2.76
N VAL A 188 1.72 21.16 -3.05
CA VAL A 188 2.85 20.42 -3.62
C VAL A 188 2.77 20.47 -5.14
N PRO A 189 3.74 21.09 -5.82
CA PRO A 189 3.80 21.08 -7.26
C PRO A 189 4.20 19.69 -7.76
N ILE A 190 3.31 19.02 -8.46
CA ILE A 190 3.53 17.68 -9.03
C ILE A 190 3.40 17.72 -10.55
N THR A 191 4.32 17.04 -11.26
CA THR A 191 4.26 16.87 -12.70
C THR A 191 3.38 15.67 -13.08
N LYS A 192 2.96 15.60 -14.34
CA LYS A 192 2.20 14.43 -14.84
C LYS A 192 3.00 13.13 -14.71
N ASP A 193 4.29 13.18 -15.03
CA ASP A 193 5.20 12.04 -14.93
C ASP A 193 5.39 11.61 -13.46
N GLY A 194 5.43 12.57 -12.52
CA GLY A 194 5.46 12.28 -11.08
C GLY A 194 4.17 11.60 -10.58
N VAL A 195 3.01 11.99 -11.12
CA VAL A 195 1.73 11.32 -10.81
C VAL A 195 1.76 9.88 -11.31
N GLU A 196 2.20 9.62 -12.55
CA GLU A 196 2.30 8.26 -13.09
C GLU A 196 3.25 7.40 -12.26
N ALA A 197 4.43 7.93 -11.92
CA ALA A 197 5.42 7.23 -11.09
C ALA A 197 4.84 6.82 -9.73
N ILE A 198 4.11 7.71 -9.05
CA ILE A 198 3.45 7.38 -7.78
C ILE A 198 2.38 6.30 -7.97
N LEU A 199 1.59 6.36 -9.05
CA LEU A 199 0.55 5.37 -9.34
C LEU A 199 1.16 3.98 -9.59
N ASP A 200 2.23 3.91 -10.36
CA ASP A 200 2.92 2.65 -10.69
C ASP A 200 3.55 2.01 -9.44
N LEU A 201 4.25 2.81 -8.64
CA LEU A 201 4.91 2.32 -7.41
C LEU A 201 3.93 1.95 -6.30
N SER A 202 2.74 2.56 -6.29
CA SER A 202 1.74 2.31 -5.23
C SER A 202 1.05 0.95 -5.35
N GLY A 203 0.94 0.41 -6.56
CA GLY A 203 0.25 -0.87 -6.80
C GLY A 203 -1.22 -0.88 -6.37
N GLY A 204 -1.89 0.27 -6.33
CA GLY A 204 -3.28 0.39 -5.93
C GLY A 204 -3.52 0.53 -4.42
N ASP A 205 -2.49 0.87 -3.64
CA ASP A 205 -2.55 1.14 -2.20
C ASP A 205 -2.51 2.66 -1.94
N MET A 206 -3.63 3.24 -1.47
CA MET A 206 -3.74 4.67 -1.18
C MET A 206 -2.81 5.14 -0.05
N ARG A 207 -2.50 4.30 0.92
CA ARG A 207 -1.56 4.63 1.99
C ARG A 207 -0.15 4.83 1.42
N ARG A 208 0.24 3.95 0.50
CA ARG A 208 1.53 4.03 -0.19
C ARG A 208 1.61 5.27 -1.09
N VAL A 209 0.51 5.62 -1.78
CA VAL A 209 0.40 6.88 -2.56
C VAL A 209 0.69 8.09 -1.70
N LEU A 210 0.02 8.21 -0.55
CA LEU A 210 0.17 9.36 0.34
C LEU A 210 1.56 9.43 0.98
N ASN A 211 2.11 8.29 1.37
CA ASN A 211 3.47 8.23 1.91
C ASN A 211 4.51 8.65 0.86
N LEU A 212 4.41 8.15 -0.37
CA LEU A 212 5.31 8.54 -1.47
C LEU A 212 5.22 10.04 -1.75
N LEU A 213 4.01 10.57 -1.88
CA LEU A 213 3.81 12.01 -2.10
C LEU A 213 4.40 12.84 -0.96
N GLN A 214 4.11 12.48 0.30
CA GLN A 214 4.59 13.20 1.47
C GLN A 214 6.13 13.15 1.59
N SER A 215 6.72 11.96 1.45
CA SER A 215 8.18 11.80 1.58
C SER A 215 8.93 12.53 0.46
N THR A 216 8.42 12.48 -0.78
CA THR A 216 9.02 13.19 -1.90
C THR A 216 8.91 14.71 -1.72
N ALA A 217 7.76 15.22 -1.28
CA ALA A 217 7.58 16.64 -1.00
C ALA A 217 8.52 17.14 0.11
N MET A 218 8.69 16.35 1.17
CA MET A 218 9.63 16.67 2.26
C MET A 218 11.10 16.65 1.82
N SER A 219 11.49 15.68 1.01
CA SER A 219 12.83 15.58 0.45
C SER A 219 13.18 16.82 -0.40
N LEU A 220 12.25 17.24 -1.26
CA LEU A 220 12.43 18.42 -2.10
C LEU A 220 12.52 19.72 -1.27
N SER A 221 11.72 19.85 -0.21
CA SER A 221 11.76 21.01 0.67
C SER A 221 13.07 21.07 1.49
N ALA A 222 13.62 19.94 1.92
CA ALA A 222 14.88 19.85 2.61
C ALA A 222 16.07 20.24 1.71
N THR A 223 16.04 19.83 0.44
CA THR A 223 17.07 20.17 -0.54
C THR A 223 17.07 21.67 -0.87
N SER A 224 15.90 22.28 -0.95
CA SER A 224 15.78 23.74 -1.19
C SER A 224 16.22 24.59 0.02
N SER A 225 16.08 24.07 1.25
CA SER A 225 16.50 24.77 2.48
C SER A 225 17.98 24.59 2.81
N GLY A 226 18.63 23.54 2.29
CA GLY A 226 20.06 23.24 2.56
C GLY A 226 21.06 24.01 1.70
N MET A 227 20.62 24.85 0.77
CA MET A 227 21.49 25.61 -0.14
C MET A 227 21.84 27.04 0.37
N GLU A 228 21.40 27.39 1.58
CA GLU A 228 21.73 28.67 2.23
C GLU A 228 22.69 28.50 3.42
N ILE A 229 23.80 27.75 3.26
CA ILE A 229 24.89 27.79 4.27
C ILE A 229 26.21 28.16 3.58
N ASP A 230 26.60 29.40 3.87
CA ASP A 230 27.94 29.98 3.80
C ASP A 230 28.77 29.84 2.50
N GLY A 231 28.78 30.89 1.74
CA GLY A 231 29.78 31.22 0.76
C GLY A 231 30.21 32.68 0.83
N ASN A 232 30.85 33.10 1.93
CA ASN A 232 31.72 34.27 1.88
C ASN A 232 32.98 33.86 1.12
N GLY A 233 33.09 34.27 -0.11
CA GLY A 233 34.25 33.99 -0.96
C GLY A 233 34.20 34.89 -2.19
N ASP A 234 34.88 36.03 -2.12
CA ASP A 234 35.16 36.89 -3.26
C ASP A 234 35.82 36.08 -4.40
N GLY A 235 35.25 36.13 -5.58
CA GLY A 235 35.81 35.49 -6.76
C GLY A 235 35.07 35.89 -8.03
N ASP A 236 35.58 36.94 -8.70
CA ASP A 236 35.22 37.31 -10.06
C ASP A 236 35.37 36.13 -11.02
N GLY A 237 34.35 35.83 -11.85
CA GLY A 237 34.40 34.78 -12.87
C GLY A 237 33.12 34.65 -13.69
N ASP A 238 33.04 35.42 -14.70
CA ASP A 238 32.42 35.25 -16.05
C ASP A 238 31.32 34.20 -16.24
N GLY A 239 30.25 34.70 -16.81
CA GLY A 239 29.12 34.16 -17.57
C GLY A 239 28.96 32.66 -17.81
N GLY A 240 27.93 32.12 -17.19
CA GLY A 240 27.33 30.86 -17.58
C GLY A 240 25.85 30.88 -17.26
N ASP A 241 24.98 30.88 -18.30
CA ASP A 241 23.54 30.80 -18.20
C ASP A 241 23.09 29.55 -17.38
N GLY A 242 22.98 29.74 -16.10
CA GLY A 242 22.42 28.75 -15.17
C GLY A 242 21.07 29.24 -14.64
N ASN A 243 20.01 29.07 -15.44
CA ASN A 243 18.63 29.27 -14.98
C ASN A 243 18.26 28.19 -13.98
N SER A 244 18.74 28.30 -12.75
CA SER A 244 18.44 27.39 -11.64
C SER A 244 17.39 27.95 -10.68
N ASN A 245 16.32 28.52 -11.23
CA ASN A 245 15.04 28.62 -10.56
C ASN A 245 14.18 27.37 -10.88
N SER A 246 14.71 26.19 -10.61
CA SER A 246 13.90 24.97 -10.64
C SER A 246 12.98 24.99 -9.42
N ASN A 247 11.75 25.48 -9.60
CA ASN A 247 10.65 25.14 -8.71
C ASN A 247 10.74 23.64 -8.47
N ALA A 248 10.98 23.21 -7.23
CA ALA A 248 11.18 21.80 -6.89
C ALA A 248 9.84 21.07 -7.09
N HIS A 249 9.62 20.57 -8.30
CA HIS A 249 8.43 19.80 -8.65
C HIS A 249 8.64 18.33 -8.31
N VAL A 250 7.60 17.68 -7.80
CA VAL A 250 7.56 16.22 -7.67
C VAL A 250 7.51 15.64 -9.08
N ASN A 251 8.66 15.23 -9.60
CA ASN A 251 8.84 14.59 -10.90
C ASN A 251 9.11 13.08 -10.74
N GLU A 252 9.13 12.35 -11.85
CA GLU A 252 9.41 10.92 -11.87
C GLU A 252 10.70 10.57 -11.13
N THR A 253 11.81 11.23 -11.46
CA THR A 253 13.11 10.96 -10.85
C THR A 253 13.10 11.15 -9.33
N ALA A 254 12.49 12.25 -8.84
CA ALA A 254 12.38 12.51 -7.40
C ALA A 254 11.58 11.42 -6.67
N VAL A 255 10.50 10.93 -7.27
CA VAL A 255 9.66 9.86 -6.69
C VAL A 255 10.44 8.55 -6.61
N TYR A 256 11.11 8.13 -7.69
CA TYR A 256 11.91 6.90 -7.70
C TYR A 256 13.10 6.99 -6.74
N THR A 257 13.83 8.10 -6.74
CA THR A 257 14.96 8.31 -5.81
C THR A 257 14.51 8.27 -4.33
N THR A 258 13.40 8.95 -4.02
CA THR A 258 12.88 8.95 -2.64
C THR A 258 12.36 7.59 -2.20
N SER A 259 11.81 6.81 -3.14
CA SER A 259 11.32 5.44 -2.84
C SER A 259 12.43 4.40 -2.78
N GLY A 260 13.64 4.72 -3.25
CA GLY A 260 14.73 3.75 -3.43
C GLY A 260 14.44 2.69 -4.51
N SER A 261 13.45 2.92 -5.37
CA SER A 261 13.08 2.00 -6.44
C SER A 261 13.88 2.29 -7.70
N PRO A 262 14.26 1.26 -8.48
CA PRO A 262 15.01 1.45 -9.72
C PRO A 262 14.22 2.29 -10.75
N LEU A 263 14.89 3.21 -11.42
CA LEU A 263 14.31 3.98 -12.51
C LEU A 263 13.98 3.06 -13.70
N PRO A 264 12.89 3.30 -14.44
CA PRO A 264 12.55 2.51 -15.62
C PRO A 264 13.68 2.47 -16.67
N LYS A 265 14.43 3.57 -16.83
CA LYS A 265 15.59 3.66 -17.74
C LYS A 265 16.72 2.73 -17.29
N ASP A 266 17.00 2.66 -16.00
CA ASP A 266 18.06 1.80 -15.47
C ASP A 266 17.68 0.32 -15.60
N ILE A 267 16.40 -0.01 -15.44
CA ILE A 267 15.89 -1.36 -15.71
C ILE A 267 16.04 -1.72 -17.20
N ASP A 268 15.78 -0.79 -18.11
CA ASP A 268 16.00 -1.01 -19.54
C ASP A 268 17.49 -1.23 -19.85
N GLU A 269 18.39 -0.51 -19.21
CA GLU A 269 19.82 -0.68 -19.34
C GLU A 269 20.34 -2.00 -18.77
N ILE A 270 19.83 -2.41 -17.59
CA ILE A 270 20.11 -3.72 -17.00
C ILE A 270 19.61 -4.83 -17.92
N LEU A 271 18.40 -4.73 -18.45
CA LEU A 271 17.84 -5.73 -19.35
C LEU A 271 18.66 -5.82 -20.66
N ALA A 272 19.05 -4.68 -21.24
CA ALA A 272 19.89 -4.66 -22.43
C ALA A 272 21.25 -5.35 -22.18
N SER A 273 21.85 -5.12 -21.01
CA SER A 273 23.08 -5.79 -20.60
C SER A 273 22.89 -7.29 -20.44
N LEU A 274 21.83 -7.73 -19.76
CA LEU A 274 21.51 -9.16 -19.59
C LEU A 274 21.27 -9.89 -20.91
N LEU A 275 20.75 -9.20 -21.92
CA LEU A 275 20.44 -9.78 -23.23
C LEU A 275 21.65 -9.78 -24.20
N ASN A 276 22.60 -8.85 -24.08
CA ASN A 276 23.63 -8.64 -25.10
C ASN A 276 25.07 -8.79 -24.59
N ASP A 277 25.34 -8.44 -23.32
CA ASP A 277 26.70 -8.39 -22.80
C ASP A 277 27.23 -9.78 -22.40
N THR A 278 28.54 -9.87 -22.16
CA THR A 278 29.16 -11.10 -21.61
C THR A 278 28.76 -11.31 -20.15
N PHE A 279 28.86 -12.52 -19.64
CA PHE A 279 28.59 -12.84 -18.24
C PHE A 279 29.32 -11.90 -17.28
N ARG A 280 30.62 -11.67 -17.52
CA ARG A 280 31.46 -10.84 -16.65
C ARG A 280 31.03 -9.36 -16.66
N ASP A 281 30.81 -8.83 -17.86
CA ASP A 281 30.44 -7.41 -18.02
C ASP A 281 29.06 -7.12 -17.43
N SER A 282 28.09 -8.01 -17.65
CA SER A 282 26.75 -7.90 -17.04
C SER A 282 26.81 -7.95 -15.51
N CYS A 283 27.61 -8.87 -14.92
CA CYS A 283 27.76 -8.94 -13.48
C CYS A 283 28.34 -7.64 -12.89
N HIS A 284 29.40 -7.09 -13.52
CA HIS A 284 30.01 -5.84 -13.05
C HIS A 284 29.02 -4.68 -13.19
N LYS A 285 28.43 -4.52 -14.36
CA LYS A 285 27.51 -3.41 -14.66
C LYS A 285 26.32 -3.38 -13.69
N ILE A 286 25.67 -4.53 -13.48
CA ILE A 286 24.51 -4.62 -12.58
C ILE A 286 24.94 -4.36 -11.14
N SER A 287 26.05 -4.94 -10.68
CA SER A 287 26.57 -4.72 -9.33
C SER A 287 26.92 -3.25 -9.08
N ASP A 288 27.56 -2.60 -10.06
CA ASP A 288 27.95 -1.19 -9.96
C ASP A 288 26.72 -0.28 -9.94
N MET A 289 25.73 -0.53 -10.80
CA MET A 289 24.46 0.22 -10.83
C MET A 289 23.67 0.06 -9.51
N CYS A 290 23.57 -1.17 -9.00
CA CYS A 290 22.89 -1.43 -7.71
C CYS A 290 23.62 -0.71 -6.57
N THR A 291 24.95 -0.74 -6.56
CA THR A 291 25.75 -0.09 -5.50
C THR A 291 25.70 1.44 -5.60
N ALA A 292 25.82 2.00 -6.80
CA ALA A 292 25.82 3.44 -7.03
C ALA A 292 24.48 4.08 -6.70
N ASN A 293 23.39 3.43 -7.06
CA ASN A 293 22.02 3.97 -6.89
C ASN A 293 21.30 3.43 -5.64
N GLY A 294 21.91 2.48 -4.91
CA GLY A 294 21.31 1.87 -3.72
C GLY A 294 20.13 0.95 -4.02
N TYR A 295 20.08 0.31 -5.20
CA TYR A 295 18.97 -0.57 -5.57
C TYR A 295 19.10 -1.93 -4.92
N ALA A 296 17.99 -2.44 -4.38
CA ALA A 296 17.90 -3.81 -3.91
C ALA A 296 17.67 -4.75 -5.12
N LEU A 297 18.43 -5.83 -5.20
CA LEU A 297 18.29 -6.81 -6.29
C LEU A 297 16.87 -7.40 -6.37
N ALA A 298 16.17 -7.53 -5.24
CA ALA A 298 14.79 -8.00 -5.21
C ALA A 298 13.81 -7.09 -5.97
N ASP A 299 14.01 -5.78 -5.91
CA ASP A 299 13.16 -4.82 -6.63
C ASP A 299 13.51 -4.77 -8.12
N VAL A 300 14.80 -4.88 -8.45
CA VAL A 300 15.26 -5.05 -9.85
C VAL A 300 14.61 -6.29 -10.47
N LEU A 301 14.61 -7.44 -9.77
CA LEU A 301 13.98 -8.69 -10.26
C LEU A 301 12.50 -8.53 -10.54
N LYS A 302 11.73 -7.89 -9.65
CA LYS A 302 10.29 -7.67 -9.85
C LYS A 302 10.01 -6.85 -11.12
N LEU A 303 10.77 -5.76 -11.31
CA LEU A 303 10.59 -4.88 -12.47
C LEU A 303 11.04 -5.54 -13.77
N LEU A 304 12.15 -6.30 -13.73
CA LEU A 304 12.59 -7.11 -14.87
C LEU A 304 11.54 -8.15 -15.27
N ALA A 305 10.93 -8.85 -14.31
CA ALA A 305 9.89 -9.85 -14.61
C ALA A 305 8.67 -9.20 -15.31
N VAL A 306 8.21 -8.04 -14.83
CA VAL A 306 7.13 -7.29 -15.47
C VAL A 306 7.51 -6.87 -16.88
N LYS A 307 8.73 -6.38 -17.08
CA LYS A 307 9.24 -5.94 -18.38
C LYS A 307 9.34 -7.10 -19.37
N LEU A 308 9.92 -8.23 -18.95
CA LEU A 308 10.01 -9.45 -19.77
C LEU A 308 8.64 -9.96 -20.20
N CYS A 309 7.65 -9.98 -19.31
CA CYS A 309 6.27 -10.37 -19.64
C CYS A 309 5.61 -9.43 -20.67
N SER A 310 6.02 -8.16 -20.71
CA SER A 310 5.49 -7.16 -21.66
C SER A 310 6.20 -7.14 -23.00
N MET A 311 7.38 -7.76 -23.12
CA MET A 311 8.16 -7.81 -24.37
C MET A 311 7.45 -8.63 -25.43
N LYS A 312 7.29 -8.02 -26.61
CA LYS A 312 6.80 -8.71 -27.80
C LYS A 312 7.98 -9.35 -28.52
N GLY A 313 7.90 -10.64 -28.82
CA GLY A 313 8.91 -11.35 -29.62
C GLY A 313 9.75 -12.37 -28.84
N LEU A 314 9.55 -12.51 -27.54
CA LEU A 314 10.17 -13.59 -26.76
C LEU A 314 9.22 -14.80 -26.74
N ASP A 315 9.71 -15.96 -27.23
CA ASP A 315 8.94 -17.21 -27.22
C ASP A 315 8.60 -17.67 -25.81
N SER A 316 7.50 -18.41 -25.68
CA SER A 316 6.97 -18.84 -24.36
C SER A 316 7.94 -19.74 -23.59
N ILE A 317 8.75 -20.57 -24.28
CA ILE A 317 9.68 -21.48 -23.61
C ILE A 317 10.86 -20.76 -22.98
N PRO A 318 11.60 -19.87 -23.69
CA PRO A 318 12.64 -19.04 -23.10
C PRO A 318 12.11 -18.14 -21.98
N LEU A 319 10.96 -17.50 -22.19
CA LEU A 319 10.33 -16.68 -21.17
C LEU A 319 10.03 -17.47 -19.90
N GLY A 320 9.47 -18.68 -20.03
CA GLY A 320 9.19 -19.56 -18.88
C GLY A 320 10.45 -19.91 -18.10
N ARG A 321 11.58 -20.19 -18.78
CA ARG A 321 12.87 -20.49 -18.14
C ARG A 321 13.45 -19.29 -17.41
N LEU A 322 13.41 -18.11 -18.03
CA LEU A 322 13.87 -16.87 -17.40
C LEU A 322 13.08 -16.58 -16.11
N LEU A 323 11.76 -16.68 -16.17
CA LEU A 323 10.90 -16.43 -15.00
C LEU A 323 11.10 -17.48 -13.91
N ASP A 324 11.30 -18.76 -14.27
CA ASP A 324 11.61 -19.82 -13.29
C ASP A 324 12.95 -19.57 -12.59
N GLY A 325 14.00 -19.28 -13.36
CA GLY A 325 15.30 -18.94 -12.81
C GLY A 325 15.27 -17.68 -11.93
N MET A 326 14.58 -16.64 -12.36
CA MET A 326 14.38 -15.42 -11.55
C MET A 326 13.62 -15.70 -10.26
N SER A 327 12.57 -16.54 -10.29
CA SER A 327 11.84 -16.97 -9.09
C SER A 327 12.72 -17.72 -8.10
N GLN A 328 13.64 -18.56 -8.58
CA GLN A 328 14.60 -19.25 -7.73
C GLN A 328 15.60 -18.28 -7.07
N VAL A 329 16.03 -17.24 -7.79
CA VAL A 329 16.87 -16.16 -7.23
C VAL A 329 16.10 -15.39 -6.17
N GLU A 330 14.85 -14.99 -6.44
CA GLU A 330 13.99 -14.28 -5.48
C GLU A 330 13.77 -15.10 -4.20
N CYS A 331 13.49 -16.40 -4.35
CA CYS A 331 13.33 -17.32 -3.21
C CYS A 331 14.60 -17.39 -2.35
N ARG A 332 15.77 -17.42 -2.97
CA ARG A 332 17.07 -17.42 -2.25
C ARG A 332 17.33 -16.09 -1.56
N LEU A 333 17.03 -14.96 -2.20
CA LEU A 333 17.17 -13.62 -1.59
C LEU A 333 16.29 -13.45 -0.34
N ALA A 334 15.16 -14.15 -0.26
CA ALA A 334 14.29 -14.13 0.91
C ALA A 334 14.85 -14.91 2.11
N MET A 335 15.92 -15.72 1.92
CA MET A 335 16.56 -16.46 3.00
C MET A 335 17.60 -15.59 3.71
N SER A 336 17.76 -15.75 5.01
CA SER A 336 18.75 -15.01 5.78
C SER A 336 20.20 -15.46 5.46
N GLY A 337 21.13 -14.51 5.42
CA GLY A 337 22.59 -14.79 5.30
C GLY A 337 23.09 -15.02 3.88
N ILE A 338 22.34 -14.63 2.86
CA ILE A 338 22.75 -14.77 1.47
C ILE A 338 23.35 -13.46 0.95
N GLU A 339 24.47 -13.56 0.24
CA GLU A 339 25.16 -12.42 -0.36
C GLU A 339 24.52 -12.04 -1.71
N GLU A 340 24.12 -10.79 -1.87
CA GLU A 340 23.48 -10.28 -3.10
C GLU A 340 24.34 -10.45 -4.36
N LYS A 341 25.67 -10.31 -4.23
CA LYS A 341 26.60 -10.48 -5.35
C LYS A 341 26.52 -11.88 -5.99
N ILE A 342 26.37 -12.91 -5.16
CA ILE A 342 26.22 -14.29 -5.64
C ILE A 342 24.90 -14.46 -6.37
N GLN A 343 23.83 -13.81 -5.87
CA GLN A 343 22.53 -13.86 -6.51
C GLN A 343 22.49 -13.04 -7.83
N THR A 344 23.21 -11.94 -7.90
CA THR A 344 23.41 -11.20 -9.14
C THR A 344 24.09 -12.08 -10.20
N ALA A 345 25.16 -12.78 -9.84
CA ALA A 345 25.81 -13.72 -10.76
C ALA A 345 24.87 -14.88 -11.15
N SER A 346 24.06 -15.38 -10.23
CA SER A 346 23.05 -16.41 -10.54
C SER A 346 21.99 -15.89 -11.53
N LEU A 347 21.52 -14.65 -11.37
CA LEU A 347 20.60 -14.01 -12.30
C LEU A 347 21.20 -13.91 -13.70
N VAL A 348 22.44 -13.38 -13.82
CA VAL A 348 23.14 -13.27 -15.09
C VAL A 348 23.31 -14.64 -15.74
N GLY A 349 23.65 -15.68 -14.94
CA GLY A 349 23.80 -17.05 -15.43
C GLY A 349 22.52 -17.60 -16.07
N VAL A 350 21.37 -17.35 -15.50
CA VAL A 350 20.06 -17.75 -16.06
C VAL A 350 19.83 -17.14 -17.44
N PHE A 351 20.20 -15.85 -17.62
CA PHE A 351 20.06 -15.19 -18.92
C PHE A 351 21.05 -15.72 -19.97
N VAL A 352 22.30 -15.90 -19.58
CA VAL A 352 23.34 -16.43 -20.49
C VAL A 352 22.98 -17.84 -20.94
N GLU A 353 22.62 -18.75 -20.02
CA GLU A 353 22.18 -20.11 -20.36
C GLU A 353 20.99 -20.12 -21.31
N THR A 354 20.03 -19.23 -21.10
CA THR A 354 18.84 -19.14 -21.96
C THR A 354 19.20 -18.63 -23.37
N ARG A 355 20.13 -17.68 -23.48
CA ARG A 355 20.63 -17.16 -24.78
C ARG A 355 21.37 -18.24 -25.57
N GLU A 356 22.31 -18.96 -24.94
CA GLU A 356 23.06 -20.04 -25.59
C GLU A 356 22.13 -21.13 -26.15
N GLN A 357 21.06 -21.44 -25.46
CA GLN A 357 20.07 -22.40 -25.95
C GLN A 357 19.22 -21.89 -27.12
N LEU A 358 19.09 -20.57 -27.30
CA LEU A 358 18.42 -19.96 -28.47
C LEU A 358 19.32 -19.94 -29.70
N GLU A 359 20.63 -19.76 -29.50
CA GLU A 359 21.62 -19.74 -30.60
C GLU A 359 21.90 -21.14 -31.19
N ILE A 360 21.66 -22.20 -30.42
CA ILE A 360 21.86 -23.61 -30.83
C ILE A 360 20.69 -24.12 -31.72
N LYS A 361 19.60 -23.40 -31.83
CA LYS A 361 18.45 -23.74 -32.69
C LYS A 361 18.50 -23.02 -34.03
#